data_de6ab20b86f7936bfd8e863666ee3aa9
#
_entry.id   de6ab20b86f7936bfd8e863666ee3aa9
#
_cell.length_a   1.000
_cell.length_b   1.000
_cell.length_c   1.000
_cell.angle_alpha   90.00
_cell.angle_beta   90.00
_cell.angle_gamma   90.00
#
_symmetry.space_group_name_H-M   'P 1'
#
loop_
_entity.id
_entity.type
_entity.pdbx_description
1 polymer ?
#
loop_
_entity_poly.entity_id
_entity_poly.type
_entity_poly.pdbx_seq_one_letter_code
_entity_poly.pdbx_strand_id
1 'polypeptide(L)'
;MNKQSIVEAVHEKLGGTKVAAEQAVETMIETITGGLTKGDEVSIAGLGIFSVKTRAARTARNPRTGEAIKVAAMRVPKFRAAKALKDAVKE
;
A
#
# COMPACT_ATOMS: atom_id res chain seq x y z
N MET A 1 10.20 -0.37 -12.64
CA MET A 1 8.82 0.14 -12.88
C MET A 1 8.44 1.13 -11.79
N ASN A 2 7.72 2.17 -12.14
CA ASN A 2 7.28 3.19 -11.21
C ASN A 2 5.87 3.67 -11.60
N LYS A 3 5.37 4.70 -10.90
CA LYS A 3 4.03 5.23 -11.20
C LYS A 3 3.90 5.66 -12.66
N GLN A 4 4.93 6.29 -13.21
CA GLN A 4 4.91 6.77 -14.59
C GLN A 4 4.78 5.60 -15.58
N SER A 5 5.47 4.49 -15.33
CA SER A 5 5.34 3.28 -16.15
C SER A 5 3.91 2.74 -16.14
N ILE A 6 3.27 2.78 -14.97
CA ILE A 6 1.89 2.34 -14.83
C ILE A 6 0.95 3.27 -15.59
N VAL A 7 1.17 4.58 -15.52
CA VAL A 7 0.39 5.56 -16.27
C VAL A 7 0.48 5.31 -17.77
N GLU A 8 1.67 5.02 -18.27
CA GLU A 8 1.88 4.73 -19.68
C GLU A 8 1.12 3.48 -20.11
N ALA A 9 1.15 2.42 -19.31
CA ALA A 9 0.43 1.19 -19.59
C ALA A 9 -1.08 1.42 -19.61
N VAL A 10 -1.59 2.21 -18.68
CA VAL A 10 -3.02 2.55 -18.62
C VAL A 10 -3.41 3.38 -19.83
N HIS A 11 -2.60 4.36 -20.20
CA HIS A 11 -2.83 5.21 -21.37
C HIS A 11 -2.90 4.37 -22.65
N GLU A 12 -1.96 3.46 -22.82
CA GLU A 12 -1.92 2.58 -23.99
C GLU A 12 -3.17 1.71 -24.09
N LYS A 13 -3.64 1.21 -22.96
CA LYS A 13 -4.80 0.31 -22.94
C LYS A 13 -6.12 1.04 -23.14
N LEU A 14 -6.29 2.18 -22.49
CA LEU A 14 -7.56 2.92 -22.50
C LEU A 14 -7.66 3.93 -23.64
N GLY A 15 -6.53 4.38 -24.15
CA GLY A 15 -6.51 5.49 -25.12
C GLY A 15 -6.82 6.82 -24.44
N GLY A 16 -7.22 7.81 -25.22
CA GLY A 16 -7.49 9.14 -24.70
C GLY A 16 -6.21 9.91 -24.41
N THR A 17 -6.29 10.88 -23.50
CA THR A 17 -5.15 11.71 -23.16
C THR A 17 -4.29 11.08 -22.07
N LYS A 18 -3.01 11.42 -22.06
CA LYS A 18 -2.10 10.98 -21.01
C LYS A 18 -2.51 11.56 -19.66
N VAL A 19 -3.04 12.80 -19.66
CA VAL A 19 -3.53 13.44 -18.43
C VAL A 19 -4.68 12.62 -17.81
N ALA A 20 -5.60 12.12 -18.64
CA ALA A 20 -6.68 11.27 -18.15
C ALA A 20 -6.15 9.97 -17.52
N ALA A 21 -5.13 9.37 -18.12
CA ALA A 21 -4.48 8.18 -17.56
C ALA A 21 -3.80 8.48 -16.23
N GLU A 22 -3.12 9.62 -16.11
CA GLU A 22 -2.51 10.05 -14.86
C GLU A 22 -3.55 10.24 -13.77
N GLN A 23 -4.67 10.87 -14.09
CA GLN A 23 -5.76 11.07 -13.14
C GLN A 23 -6.38 9.76 -12.70
N ALA A 24 -6.52 8.80 -13.61
CA ALA A 24 -7.05 7.48 -13.28
C ALA A 24 -6.15 6.76 -12.27
N VAL A 25 -4.85 6.76 -12.49
CA VAL A 25 -3.88 6.13 -11.58
C VAL A 25 -3.84 6.85 -10.24
N GLU A 26 -3.82 8.16 -10.25
CA GLU A 26 -3.80 8.96 -9.01
C GLU A 26 -5.08 8.78 -8.21
N THR A 27 -6.24 8.74 -8.87
CA THR A 27 -7.52 8.49 -8.21
C THR A 27 -7.53 7.15 -7.51
N MET A 28 -6.98 6.12 -8.17
CA MET A 28 -6.87 4.79 -7.57
C MET A 28 -6.02 4.84 -6.29
N ILE A 29 -4.85 5.47 -6.36
CA ILE A 29 -3.94 5.58 -5.22
C ILE A 29 -4.60 6.36 -4.08
N GLU A 30 -5.23 7.47 -4.39
CA GLU A 30 -5.91 8.31 -3.40
C GLU A 30 -7.08 7.59 -2.75
N THR A 31 -7.83 6.82 -3.53
CA THR A 31 -8.97 6.05 -3.01
C THR A 31 -8.50 4.97 -2.04
N ILE A 32 -7.42 4.26 -2.39
CA ILE A 32 -6.84 3.24 -1.52
C ILE A 32 -6.30 3.90 -0.24
N THR A 33 -5.55 4.98 -0.38
CA THR A 33 -4.98 5.71 0.75
C THR A 33 -6.07 6.25 1.67
N GLY A 34 -7.13 6.82 1.09
CA GLY A 34 -8.26 7.35 1.85
C GLY A 34 -9.00 6.28 2.63
N GLY A 35 -9.20 5.11 2.02
CA GLY A 35 -9.83 3.98 2.70
C GLY A 35 -9.00 3.51 3.89
N LEU A 36 -7.69 3.39 3.69
CA LEU A 36 -6.77 2.97 4.75
C LEU A 36 -6.68 4.00 5.88
N THR A 37 -6.75 5.29 5.54
CA THR A 37 -6.74 6.36 6.54
C THR A 37 -7.96 6.24 7.47
N LYS A 38 -9.10 5.82 6.93
CA LYS A 38 -10.32 5.58 7.72
C LYS A 38 -10.28 4.28 8.50
N GLY A 39 -9.29 3.44 8.27
CA GLY A 39 -9.18 2.13 8.89
C GLY A 39 -9.86 1.00 8.13
N ASP A 40 -10.33 1.27 6.93
CA ASP A 40 -10.96 0.26 6.09
C ASP A 40 -9.93 -0.67 5.46
N GLU A 41 -10.35 -1.88 5.19
CA GLU A 41 -9.56 -2.83 4.42
C GLU A 41 -9.88 -2.65 2.94
N VAL A 42 -8.88 -2.65 2.10
CA VAL A 42 -9.04 -2.49 0.65
C VAL A 42 -8.65 -3.79 -0.02
N SER A 43 -9.62 -4.51 -0.55
CA SER A 43 -9.41 -5.78 -1.23
C SER A 43 -9.49 -5.59 -2.74
N ILE A 44 -8.43 -5.96 -3.43
CA ILE A 44 -8.38 -5.89 -4.91
C ILE A 44 -8.16 -7.31 -5.42
N ALA A 45 -9.18 -7.83 -6.10
CA ALA A 45 -9.12 -9.18 -6.66
C ALA A 45 -7.94 -9.33 -7.62
N GLY A 46 -7.18 -10.38 -7.46
CA GLY A 46 -6.00 -10.64 -8.29
C GLY A 46 -4.73 -9.95 -7.82
N LEU A 47 -4.82 -8.96 -6.95
CA LEU A 47 -3.66 -8.24 -6.44
C LEU A 47 -3.41 -8.57 -4.98
N GLY A 48 -4.35 -8.25 -4.12
CA GLY A 48 -4.19 -8.51 -2.69
C GLY A 48 -5.06 -7.61 -1.83
N ILE A 49 -4.76 -7.62 -0.55
CA ILE A 49 -5.53 -6.87 0.44
C ILE A 49 -4.61 -5.90 1.15
N PHE A 50 -4.99 -4.62 1.13
CA PHE A 50 -4.34 -3.58 1.91
C PHE A 50 -5.12 -3.40 3.20
N SER A 51 -4.42 -3.35 4.32
CA SER A 51 -5.04 -3.15 5.62
C SER A 51 -4.17 -2.26 6.49
N VAL A 52 -4.74 -1.82 7.61
CA VAL A 52 -4.01 -1.02 8.58
C VAL A 52 -3.94 -1.81 9.86
N LYS A 53 -2.73 -1.94 10.38
CA LYS A 53 -2.51 -2.58 11.68
C LYS A 53 -2.02 -1.54 12.66
N THR A 54 -2.64 -1.52 13.83
CA THR A 54 -2.19 -0.66 14.92
C THR A 54 -1.21 -1.42 15.78
N ARG A 55 -0.02 -0.88 15.95
CA ARG A 55 0.95 -1.41 16.89
C ARG A 55 0.75 -0.69 18.20
N ALA A 56 0.53 -1.44 19.28
CA ALA A 56 0.37 -0.87 20.60
C ALA A 56 1.67 -0.20 21.07
N ALA A 57 1.54 0.81 21.93
CA ALA A 57 2.69 1.40 22.58
C ALA A 57 3.44 0.32 23.36
N ARG A 58 4.75 0.37 23.31
CA ARG A 58 5.59 -0.61 23.99
C ARG A 58 6.86 0.04 24.49
N THR A 59 7.53 -0.63 25.40
CA THR A 59 8.85 -0.24 25.87
C THR A 59 9.89 -1.09 25.14
N ALA A 60 10.79 -0.44 24.45
CA ALA A 60 11.93 -1.10 23.84
C ALA A 60 13.19 -0.76 24.63
N ARG A 61 14.18 -1.63 24.60
CA ARG A 61 15.45 -1.38 25.29
C ARG A 61 16.53 -1.09 24.26
N ASN A 62 17.27 -0.01 24.48
CA ASN A 62 18.39 0.34 23.64
C ASN A 62 19.51 -0.68 23.86
N PRO A 63 19.92 -1.47 22.88
CA PRO A 63 20.94 -2.49 23.06
C PRO A 63 22.33 -1.93 23.38
N ARG A 64 22.52 -0.64 23.12
CA ARG A 64 23.81 0.03 23.34
C ARG A 64 23.97 0.54 24.77
N THR A 65 22.90 1.12 25.34
CA THR A 65 22.94 1.75 26.65
C THR A 65 22.13 1.00 27.70
N GLY A 66 21.26 0.12 27.28
CA GLY A 66 20.34 -0.58 28.17
C GLY A 66 19.16 0.26 28.63
N GLU A 67 19.04 1.50 28.15
CA GLU A 67 17.95 2.37 28.52
C GLU A 67 16.62 1.92 27.92
N ALA A 68 15.55 2.04 28.71
CA ALA A 68 14.21 1.77 28.23
C ALA A 68 13.73 2.96 27.40
N ILE A 69 13.21 2.67 26.22
CA ILE A 69 12.67 3.66 25.29
C ILE A 69 11.20 3.37 25.09
N LYS A 70 10.35 4.37 25.30
CA LYS A 70 8.92 4.24 25.00
C LYS A 70 8.69 4.43 23.51
N VAL A 71 8.10 3.40 22.88
CA VAL A 71 7.68 3.48 21.51
C VAL A 71 6.18 3.74 21.51
N ALA A 72 5.76 4.87 20.94
CA ALA A 72 4.36 5.25 20.88
C ALA A 72 3.56 4.28 19.99
N ALA A 73 2.27 4.17 20.26
CA ALA A 73 1.37 3.43 19.38
C ALA A 73 1.38 4.07 18.00
N MET A 74 1.41 3.24 16.95
CA MET A 74 1.39 3.74 15.58
C MET A 74 0.58 2.85 14.66
N ARG A 75 0.02 3.45 13.64
CA ARG A 75 -0.71 2.73 12.60
C ARG A 75 0.23 2.49 11.43
N VAL A 76 0.26 1.27 10.95
CA VAL A 76 1.10 0.91 9.80
C VAL A 76 0.26 0.21 8.73
N PRO A 77 0.46 0.57 7.46
CA PRO A 77 -0.20 -0.14 6.39
C PRO A 77 0.43 -1.52 6.20
N LYS A 78 -0.39 -2.49 5.85
CA LYS A 78 0.04 -3.84 5.52
C LYS A 78 -0.53 -4.24 4.18
N PHE A 79 0.22 -5.03 3.44
CA PHE A 79 -0.23 -5.61 2.19
C PHE A 79 -0.10 -7.12 2.26
N ARG A 80 -1.20 -7.81 1.94
CA ARG A 80 -1.20 -9.26 1.83
C ARG A 80 -1.50 -9.64 0.40
N ALA A 81 -0.53 -10.24 -0.28
CA ALA A 81 -0.69 -10.64 -1.68
C ALA A 81 -1.77 -11.69 -1.84
N ALA A 82 -2.57 -11.55 -2.90
CA ALA A 82 -3.54 -12.56 -3.27
C ALA A 82 -2.84 -13.78 -3.83
N LYS A 83 -3.50 -14.93 -3.77
CA LYS A 83 -2.95 -16.17 -4.32
C LYS A 83 -2.59 -16.01 -5.80
N ALA A 84 -3.44 -15.34 -6.57
CA ALA A 84 -3.20 -15.09 -7.98
C ALA A 84 -1.90 -14.32 -8.21
N LEU A 85 -1.62 -13.33 -7.37
CA LEU A 85 -0.37 -12.57 -7.47
C LEU A 85 0.83 -13.43 -7.09
N LYS A 86 0.72 -14.21 -6.03
CA LYS A 86 1.79 -15.11 -5.61
C LYS A 86 2.12 -16.13 -6.69
N ASP A 87 1.09 -16.70 -7.31
CA ASP A 87 1.27 -17.68 -8.37
C ASP A 87 1.88 -17.05 -9.63
N ALA A 88 1.51 -15.81 -9.93
CA ALA A 88 2.02 -15.09 -11.10
C ALA A 88 3.53 -14.82 -11.01
N VAL A 89 4.05 -14.55 -9.81
CA VAL A 89 5.47 -14.27 -9.61
C VAL A 89 6.30 -15.51 -9.25
N LYS A 90 5.63 -16.61 -9.01
CA LYS A 90 6.28 -17.88 -8.67
C LYS A 90 6.75 -18.55 -9.96
N GLU A 91 7.95 -19.02 -9.97
CA GLU A 91 8.51 -19.79 -11.09
C GLU A 91 8.46 -21.28 -10.84
#